data_7802da0b628de686ef90e8ce89db3924
#
_entry.id   7802da0b628de686ef90e8ce89db3924
#
_cell.length_a   1.000
_cell.length_b   1.000
_cell.length_c   1.000
_cell.angle_alpha   90.00
_cell.angle_beta   90.00
_cell.angle_gamma   90.00
#
_symmetry.space_group_name_H-M   'P 1'
#
loop_
_entity.id
_entity.type
_entity.pdbx_description
1 polymer ?
#
loop_
_entity_poly.entity_id
_entity_poly.type
_entity_poly.pdbx_seq_one_letter_code
_entity_poly.pdbx_strand_id
1 'polypeptide(L)'
;YPTVRELAAIVDNSEAFEKPQSDNEFADYNYNRIQSVISGNVEENAGQVTKEQLGDIMLTGATGFLGIHILKAYLDNYDGKVYCLVRKGKYESMEKRMMHMLMYYFDNPCEELFKDRIICVDGDITSKEQVEKFSDYKFHTLINCAACVKHFAAGDVLEKINVQGVENLIEFCKNNGRRLIQISTVSVAGEGSDGNPPMSRVFCENDLYIGQNITNEYIRTKFLAERAVLEAVSNGLDGKVIRVGNLMSRNSDGEFQINFITNGFLRSLRGYQAVGKFPIGGMHEVTEFSPIDSTALAVLRLVQTDRRFTVFHACNSHHIYMADLIYAMRNHGFKIDIVEDDEFEEAVKEFAKDSKDSDVVSGLIAYTSHNENEIYTLDYSNRFTAQVLYRLDYKWPVTDDRYLESAIEALDRLAFFD
;
A
#
# COMPACT_ATOMS: atom_id res chain seq x y z
N TYR A 1 4.85 18.46 13.48
CA TYR A 1 6.07 17.67 13.20
C TYR A 1 7.01 17.91 14.38
N PRO A 2 7.60 16.85 14.98
CA PRO A 2 8.60 17.06 16.02
C PRO A 2 9.82 17.78 15.44
N THR A 3 10.39 18.68 16.22
CA THR A 3 11.65 19.35 15.86
C THR A 3 12.82 18.37 15.96
N VAL A 4 13.94 18.66 15.28
CA VAL A 4 15.18 17.85 15.37
C VAL A 4 15.61 17.67 16.85
N ARG A 5 15.31 18.63 17.72
CA ARG A 5 15.59 18.57 19.16
C ARG A 5 14.68 17.58 19.89
N GLU A 6 13.43 17.45 19.47
CA GLU A 6 12.46 16.45 19.98
C GLU A 6 12.79 15.05 19.47
N LEU A 7 13.27 14.92 18.22
CA LEU A 7 13.78 13.67 17.66
C LEU A 7 15.08 13.23 18.35
N ALA A 8 16.01 14.14 18.62
CA ALA A 8 17.23 13.84 19.37
C ALA A 8 16.90 13.43 20.82
N ALA A 9 15.90 14.05 21.46
CA ALA A 9 15.45 13.66 22.78
C ALA A 9 14.75 12.27 22.78
N ILE A 10 14.16 11.86 21.67
CA ILE A 10 13.58 10.50 21.47
C ILE A 10 14.70 9.46 21.36
N VAL A 11 15.79 9.78 20.65
CA VAL A 11 16.96 8.91 20.51
C VAL A 11 17.74 8.81 21.83
N ASP A 12 17.89 9.92 22.57
CA ASP A 12 18.57 9.95 23.87
C ASP A 12 17.75 9.32 25.01
N ASN A 13 16.43 9.22 24.88
CA ASN A 13 15.52 8.61 25.84
C ASN A 13 14.96 7.26 25.33
N SER A 14 15.83 6.35 24.92
CA SER A 14 15.45 4.98 24.57
C SER A 14 14.77 4.19 25.72
N GLU A 15 14.80 4.70 26.95
CA GLU A 15 14.06 4.14 28.10
C GLU A 15 12.58 4.61 28.20
N ALA A 16 12.16 5.60 27.42
CA ALA A 16 10.80 6.17 27.51
C ALA A 16 9.79 5.57 26.52
N PHE A 17 10.21 4.72 25.61
CA PHE A 17 9.29 3.81 24.93
C PHE A 17 9.08 2.60 25.85
N GLU A 18 8.18 2.75 26.84
CA GLU A 18 7.46 1.55 27.29
C GLU A 18 6.97 0.86 26.03
N LYS A 19 7.52 -0.35 25.76
CA LYS A 19 6.94 -1.27 24.76
C LYS A 19 5.44 -1.24 25.06
N PRO A 20 4.56 -0.91 24.09
CA PRO A 20 3.15 -1.19 24.30
C PRO A 20 3.13 -2.62 24.79
N GLN A 21 2.57 -2.85 25.98
CA GLN A 21 2.31 -4.20 26.43
C GLN A 21 1.69 -4.88 25.22
N SER A 22 2.31 -5.95 24.77
CA SER A 22 1.73 -6.81 23.76
C SER A 22 0.41 -7.28 24.37
N ASP A 23 -0.63 -6.45 24.24
CA ASP A 23 -1.96 -6.90 24.50
C ASP A 23 -2.13 -8.11 23.61
N ASN A 24 -2.41 -9.25 24.20
CA ASN A 24 -2.67 -10.52 23.52
C ASN A 24 -3.94 -10.44 22.63
N GLU A 25 -4.38 -9.22 22.27
CA GLU A 25 -5.58 -8.95 21.46
C GLU A 25 -5.64 -9.81 20.21
N PHE A 26 -4.48 -9.99 19.55
CA PHE A 26 -4.39 -10.82 18.35
C PHE A 26 -4.27 -12.30 18.67
N ALA A 27 -3.50 -12.67 19.69
CA ALA A 27 -3.28 -14.07 20.07
C ALA A 27 -4.54 -14.72 20.67
N ASP A 28 -5.35 -13.97 21.40
CA ASP A 28 -6.55 -14.47 22.08
C ASP A 28 -7.77 -14.58 21.15
N TYR A 29 -7.70 -14.02 19.93
CA TYR A 29 -8.80 -14.09 18.98
C TYR A 29 -8.91 -15.48 18.34
N ASN A 30 -10.13 -16.00 18.17
CA ASN A 30 -10.38 -17.30 17.54
C ASN A 30 -10.45 -17.20 16.01
N TYR A 31 -9.36 -17.50 15.34
CA TYR A 31 -9.23 -17.44 13.88
C TYR A 31 -9.84 -18.64 13.12
N ASN A 32 -10.42 -19.64 13.77
CA ASN A 32 -10.89 -20.86 13.11
C ASN A 32 -11.85 -20.61 11.96
N ARG A 33 -12.78 -19.65 12.12
CA ARG A 33 -13.73 -19.29 11.05
C ARG A 33 -13.04 -18.61 9.87
N ILE A 34 -12.12 -17.69 10.15
CA ILE A 34 -11.33 -17.02 9.11
C ILE A 34 -10.47 -18.05 8.40
N GLN A 35 -9.80 -18.94 9.14
CA GLN A 35 -8.97 -19.97 8.54
C GLN A 35 -9.77 -20.88 7.61
N SER A 36 -11.02 -21.17 7.90
CA SER A 36 -11.89 -22.00 7.04
C SER A 36 -12.15 -21.36 5.66
N VAL A 37 -12.10 -20.05 5.54
CA VAL A 37 -12.34 -19.33 4.26
C VAL A 37 -11.07 -18.96 3.52
N ILE A 38 -9.91 -18.87 4.21
CA ILE A 38 -8.64 -18.53 3.56
C ILE A 38 -7.78 -19.75 3.21
N SER A 39 -8.03 -20.92 3.81
CA SER A 39 -7.25 -22.14 3.59
C SER A 39 -7.21 -22.61 2.14
N GLY A 40 -8.18 -22.20 1.33
CA GLY A 40 -8.23 -22.50 -0.10
C GLY A 40 -7.31 -21.63 -0.98
N ASN A 41 -6.72 -20.56 -0.44
CA ASN A 41 -5.83 -19.65 -1.17
C ASN A 41 -4.40 -20.22 -1.23
N VAL A 42 -4.24 -21.33 -1.92
CA VAL A 42 -2.97 -22.06 -2.07
C VAL A 42 -2.70 -22.36 -3.54
N GLU A 43 -1.44 -22.51 -3.92
CA GLU A 43 -1.00 -22.66 -5.31
C GLU A 43 -1.72 -23.79 -6.05
N GLU A 44 -1.99 -24.92 -5.40
CA GLU A 44 -2.66 -26.08 -5.97
C GLU A 44 -4.09 -25.76 -6.45
N ASN A 45 -4.71 -24.76 -5.82
CA ASN A 45 -6.07 -24.33 -6.16
C ASN A 45 -6.13 -23.22 -7.21
N ALA A 46 -5.02 -22.60 -7.55
CA ALA A 46 -4.98 -21.48 -8.52
C ALA A 46 -5.56 -21.86 -9.90
N GLY A 47 -5.44 -23.13 -10.31
CA GLY A 47 -6.01 -23.65 -11.55
C GLY A 47 -7.53 -23.77 -11.55
N GLN A 48 -8.20 -23.64 -10.41
CA GLN A 48 -9.65 -23.77 -10.23
C GLN A 48 -10.38 -22.41 -10.29
N VAL A 49 -9.63 -21.32 -10.46
CA VAL A 49 -10.19 -19.96 -10.55
C VAL A 49 -11.05 -19.84 -11.80
N THR A 50 -12.27 -19.32 -11.65
CA THR A 50 -13.15 -18.94 -12.74
C THR A 50 -13.24 -17.42 -12.84
N LYS A 51 -13.22 -16.91 -14.08
CA LYS A 51 -13.33 -15.47 -14.34
C LYS A 51 -14.79 -15.07 -14.41
N GLU A 52 -15.18 -14.11 -13.58
CA GLU A 52 -16.50 -13.49 -13.58
C GLU A 52 -16.49 -12.16 -14.35
N GLN A 53 -17.66 -11.72 -14.82
CA GLN A 53 -17.76 -10.39 -15.43
C GLN A 53 -17.73 -9.31 -14.37
N LEU A 54 -16.95 -8.26 -14.62
CA LEU A 54 -16.91 -7.06 -13.82
C LEU A 54 -17.87 -6.03 -14.46
N GLY A 55 -19.05 -5.88 -13.86
CA GLY A 55 -20.03 -4.86 -14.26
C GLY A 55 -19.69 -3.50 -13.60
N ASP A 56 -20.72 -2.66 -13.45
CA ASP A 56 -20.57 -1.35 -12.78
C ASP A 56 -20.00 -1.52 -11.36
N ILE A 57 -19.07 -0.65 -10.99
CA ILE A 57 -18.39 -0.69 -9.68
C ILE A 57 -18.58 0.61 -8.91
N MET A 58 -18.52 0.54 -7.58
CA MET A 58 -18.29 1.67 -6.71
C MET A 58 -16.83 1.65 -6.23
N LEU A 59 -16.18 2.80 -6.28
CA LEU A 59 -14.78 2.97 -5.91
C LEU A 59 -14.65 4.04 -4.84
N THR A 60 -14.25 3.65 -3.63
CA THR A 60 -13.88 4.62 -2.59
C THR A 60 -12.39 4.94 -2.68
N GLY A 61 -11.98 6.10 -2.18
CA GLY A 61 -10.59 6.55 -2.33
C GLY A 61 -10.18 6.83 -3.79
N ALA A 62 -11.14 7.09 -4.69
CA ALA A 62 -10.95 7.28 -6.13
C ALA A 62 -9.98 8.41 -6.52
N THR A 63 -9.70 9.37 -5.63
CA THR A 63 -8.71 10.44 -5.84
C THR A 63 -7.34 10.13 -5.21
N GLY A 64 -7.19 8.98 -4.57
CA GLY A 64 -5.91 8.49 -4.04
C GLY A 64 -5.04 7.88 -5.13
N PHE A 65 -3.76 7.62 -4.82
CA PHE A 65 -2.78 7.11 -5.79
C PHE A 65 -3.24 5.81 -6.46
N LEU A 66 -3.59 4.77 -5.68
CA LEU A 66 -4.09 3.52 -6.25
C LEU A 66 -5.50 3.70 -6.86
N GLY A 67 -6.39 4.42 -6.18
CA GLY A 67 -7.78 4.56 -6.64
C GLY A 67 -7.90 5.23 -8.00
N ILE A 68 -7.12 6.29 -8.28
CA ILE A 68 -7.16 6.97 -9.59
C ILE A 68 -6.60 6.07 -10.71
N HIS A 69 -5.60 5.23 -10.42
CA HIS A 69 -5.06 4.27 -11.38
C HIS A 69 -6.02 3.09 -11.60
N ILE A 70 -6.76 2.63 -10.57
CA ILE A 70 -7.86 1.66 -10.75
C ILE A 70 -8.97 2.26 -11.62
N LEU A 71 -9.36 3.51 -11.40
CA LEU A 71 -10.32 4.19 -12.27
C LEU A 71 -9.84 4.18 -13.72
N LYS A 72 -8.61 4.63 -13.98
CA LYS A 72 -8.05 4.67 -15.34
C LYS A 72 -7.98 3.27 -15.97
N ALA A 73 -7.43 2.30 -15.26
CA ALA A 73 -7.36 0.91 -15.73
C ALA A 73 -8.75 0.31 -16.00
N TYR A 74 -9.76 0.67 -15.20
CA TYR A 74 -11.13 0.25 -15.45
C TYR A 74 -11.70 0.87 -16.73
N LEU A 75 -11.54 2.17 -16.91
CA LEU A 75 -12.02 2.88 -18.09
C LEU A 75 -11.39 2.38 -19.40
N ASP A 76 -10.14 1.95 -19.34
CA ASP A 76 -9.40 1.44 -20.50
C ASP A 76 -9.73 -0.02 -20.85
N ASN A 77 -10.16 -0.83 -19.89
CA ASN A 77 -10.31 -2.28 -20.08
C ASN A 77 -11.76 -2.81 -19.94
N TYR A 78 -12.70 -1.99 -19.47
CA TYR A 78 -14.08 -2.39 -19.21
C TYR A 78 -15.06 -1.30 -19.65
N ASP A 79 -16.31 -1.68 -19.98
CA ASP A 79 -17.32 -0.77 -20.52
C ASP A 79 -18.31 -0.23 -19.46
N GLY A 80 -18.25 -0.72 -18.21
CA GLY A 80 -19.17 -0.34 -17.16
C GLY A 80 -18.95 1.08 -16.61
N LYS A 81 -19.78 1.46 -15.65
CA LYS A 81 -19.69 2.72 -14.92
C LYS A 81 -18.88 2.57 -13.65
N VAL A 82 -18.23 3.66 -13.24
CA VAL A 82 -17.54 3.77 -11.96
C VAL A 82 -18.20 4.87 -11.13
N TYR A 83 -18.83 4.48 -10.03
CA TYR A 83 -19.32 5.40 -9.01
C TYR A 83 -18.18 5.74 -8.08
N CYS A 84 -17.60 6.92 -8.23
CA CYS A 84 -16.42 7.37 -7.49
C CYS A 84 -16.83 8.15 -6.25
N LEU A 85 -16.54 7.62 -5.06
CA LEU A 85 -16.72 8.36 -3.82
C LEU A 85 -15.66 9.46 -3.71
N VAL A 86 -16.08 10.70 -3.78
CA VAL A 86 -15.21 11.88 -3.82
C VAL A 86 -15.69 12.96 -2.86
N ARG A 87 -14.85 13.34 -1.91
CA ARG A 87 -15.08 14.53 -1.09
C ARG A 87 -14.69 15.77 -1.88
N LYS A 88 -15.55 16.76 -1.95
CA LYS A 88 -15.29 18.01 -2.70
C LYS A 88 -13.97 18.70 -2.28
N GLY A 89 -13.70 18.76 -0.96
CA GLY A 89 -12.51 19.44 -0.43
C GLY A 89 -12.50 20.93 -0.79
N LYS A 90 -11.34 21.42 -1.23
CA LYS A 90 -11.12 22.83 -1.63
C LYS A 90 -11.56 23.17 -3.07
N TYR A 91 -12.03 22.19 -3.83
CA TYR A 91 -12.41 22.38 -5.23
C TYR A 91 -13.84 22.90 -5.35
N GLU A 92 -14.21 23.45 -6.52
CA GLU A 92 -15.55 23.95 -6.80
C GLU A 92 -16.59 22.83 -6.76
N SER A 93 -16.25 21.66 -7.31
CA SER A 93 -17.09 20.46 -7.31
C SER A 93 -16.24 19.19 -7.20
N MET A 94 -16.90 18.05 -7.00
CA MET A 94 -16.27 16.72 -6.99
C MET A 94 -15.68 16.38 -8.37
N GLU A 95 -16.41 16.71 -9.43
CA GLU A 95 -15.97 16.51 -10.82
C GLU A 95 -14.70 17.31 -11.10
N LYS A 96 -14.65 18.60 -10.70
CA LYS A 96 -13.45 19.42 -10.86
C LYS A 96 -12.25 18.85 -10.11
N ARG A 97 -12.47 18.29 -8.92
CA ARG A 97 -11.41 17.58 -8.19
C ARG A 97 -10.92 16.34 -8.94
N MET A 98 -11.86 15.52 -9.43
CA MET A 98 -11.52 14.30 -10.17
C MET A 98 -10.82 14.63 -11.49
N MET A 99 -11.31 15.61 -12.26
CA MET A 99 -10.67 16.09 -13.48
C MET A 99 -9.24 16.58 -13.23
N HIS A 100 -9.02 17.30 -12.13
CA HIS A 100 -7.68 17.76 -11.74
C HIS A 100 -6.74 16.58 -11.48
N MET A 101 -7.21 15.54 -10.80
CA MET A 101 -6.40 14.34 -10.54
C MET A 101 -6.12 13.55 -11.82
N LEU A 102 -7.12 13.41 -12.71
CA LEU A 102 -6.95 12.75 -13.99
C LEU A 102 -5.97 13.52 -14.90
N MET A 103 -6.09 14.85 -14.91
CA MET A 103 -5.15 15.71 -15.65
C MET A 103 -3.72 15.59 -15.12
N TYR A 104 -3.56 15.59 -13.79
CA TYR A 104 -2.23 15.46 -13.17
C TYR A 104 -1.55 14.13 -13.52
N TYR A 105 -2.29 13.01 -13.41
CA TYR A 105 -1.69 11.69 -13.60
C TYR A 105 -1.63 11.23 -15.07
N PHE A 106 -2.54 11.67 -15.92
CA PHE A 106 -2.71 11.09 -17.26
C PHE A 106 -2.77 12.13 -18.38
N ASP A 107 -2.49 13.38 -18.08
CA ASP A 107 -2.58 14.50 -19.04
C ASP A 107 -3.91 14.57 -19.80
N ASN A 108 -4.95 13.96 -19.22
CA ASN A 108 -6.29 13.88 -19.78
C ASN A 108 -7.34 13.98 -18.67
N PRO A 109 -8.18 15.04 -18.63
CA PRO A 109 -9.24 15.18 -17.63
C PRO A 109 -10.39 14.19 -17.84
N CYS A 110 -10.44 13.47 -18.95
CA CYS A 110 -11.54 12.55 -19.34
C CYS A 110 -12.92 13.20 -19.27
N GLU A 111 -13.03 14.47 -19.66
CA GLU A 111 -14.24 15.28 -19.45
C GLU A 111 -15.48 14.66 -20.10
N GLU A 112 -15.33 14.03 -21.25
CA GLU A 112 -16.36 13.36 -22.03
C GLU A 112 -16.95 12.13 -21.32
N LEU A 113 -16.22 11.52 -20.37
CA LEU A 113 -16.66 10.33 -19.65
C LEU A 113 -17.49 10.65 -18.40
N PHE A 114 -17.52 11.92 -17.96
CA PHE A 114 -18.34 12.31 -16.81
C PHE A 114 -19.82 12.22 -17.14
N LYS A 115 -20.62 11.81 -16.14
CA LYS A 115 -22.05 11.48 -16.18
C LYS A 115 -22.39 10.19 -16.92
N ASP A 116 -21.58 9.76 -17.89
CA ASP A 116 -21.82 8.50 -18.59
C ASP A 116 -21.10 7.34 -17.92
N ARG A 117 -19.79 7.43 -17.72
CA ARG A 117 -18.95 6.37 -17.15
C ARG A 117 -18.35 6.73 -15.80
N ILE A 118 -18.06 8.00 -15.54
CA ILE A 118 -17.53 8.48 -14.25
C ILE A 118 -18.65 9.24 -13.53
N ILE A 119 -19.15 8.66 -12.45
CA ILE A 119 -20.20 9.25 -11.62
C ILE A 119 -19.59 9.62 -10.26
N CYS A 120 -19.45 10.91 -10.00
CA CYS A 120 -18.98 11.37 -8.69
C CYS A 120 -20.11 11.27 -7.66
N VAL A 121 -19.81 10.64 -6.53
CA VAL A 121 -20.71 10.42 -5.40
C VAL A 121 -20.13 11.12 -4.19
N ASP A 122 -20.92 11.98 -3.53
CA ASP A 122 -20.51 12.59 -2.28
C ASP A 122 -20.70 11.63 -1.11
N GLY A 123 -19.74 11.63 -0.18
CA GLY A 123 -19.87 10.84 1.04
C GLY A 123 -18.55 10.60 1.75
N ASP A 124 -18.70 10.07 2.96
CA ASP A 124 -17.59 9.63 3.82
C ASP A 124 -17.90 8.24 4.38
N ILE A 125 -16.96 7.31 4.22
CA ILE A 125 -17.13 5.91 4.70
C ILE A 125 -17.24 5.84 6.22
N THR A 126 -16.78 6.84 6.95
CA THR A 126 -16.89 6.90 8.42
C THR A 126 -18.30 7.25 8.90
N SER A 127 -19.17 7.70 8.00
CA SER A 127 -20.57 7.98 8.29
C SER A 127 -21.48 6.88 7.74
N LYS A 128 -22.03 6.07 8.63
CA LYS A 128 -22.97 5.00 8.27
C LYS A 128 -24.14 5.51 7.42
N GLU A 129 -24.73 6.67 7.80
CA GLU A 129 -25.84 7.29 7.06
C GLU A 129 -25.45 7.64 5.61
N GLN A 130 -24.21 8.11 5.39
CA GLN A 130 -23.75 8.44 4.04
C GLN A 130 -23.44 7.16 3.22
N VAL A 131 -22.94 6.12 3.86
CA VAL A 131 -22.72 4.81 3.21
C VAL A 131 -24.04 4.16 2.80
N GLU A 132 -25.11 4.28 3.60
CA GLU A 132 -26.43 3.74 3.24
C GLU A 132 -26.99 4.35 1.95
N LYS A 133 -26.65 5.61 1.62
CA LYS A 133 -27.05 6.27 0.35
C LYS A 133 -26.42 5.62 -0.90
N PHE A 134 -25.42 4.75 -0.74
CA PHE A 134 -24.90 4.02 -1.88
C PHE A 134 -25.91 3.06 -2.50
N SER A 135 -26.99 2.70 -1.77
CA SER A 135 -28.13 1.94 -2.30
C SER A 135 -28.86 2.63 -3.46
N ASP A 136 -28.72 3.94 -3.60
CA ASP A 136 -29.31 4.72 -4.71
C ASP A 136 -28.61 4.42 -6.05
N TYR A 137 -27.44 3.78 -6.02
CA TYR A 137 -26.63 3.50 -7.19
C TYR A 137 -26.64 2.01 -7.55
N LYS A 138 -26.62 1.73 -8.86
CA LYS A 138 -26.64 0.35 -9.38
C LYS A 138 -25.23 -0.13 -9.67
N PHE A 139 -24.66 -0.86 -8.75
CA PHE A 139 -23.37 -1.55 -8.91
C PHE A 139 -23.42 -2.91 -8.21
N HIS A 140 -22.53 -3.81 -8.57
CA HIS A 140 -22.40 -5.12 -7.91
C HIS A 140 -21.21 -5.13 -6.93
N THR A 141 -20.10 -4.52 -7.30
CA THR A 141 -18.83 -4.61 -6.58
C THR A 141 -18.43 -3.25 -6.02
N LEU A 142 -18.10 -3.20 -4.74
CA LEU A 142 -17.50 -2.06 -4.07
C LEU A 142 -16.02 -2.34 -3.85
N ILE A 143 -15.15 -1.48 -4.41
CA ILE A 143 -13.69 -1.54 -4.21
C ILE A 143 -13.31 -0.44 -3.23
N ASN A 144 -12.85 -0.82 -2.04
CA ASN A 144 -12.44 0.12 -1.01
C ASN A 144 -10.94 0.37 -1.04
N CYS A 145 -10.54 1.50 -1.66
CA CYS A 145 -9.18 2.04 -1.61
C CYS A 145 -9.05 3.19 -0.60
N ALA A 146 -10.13 3.58 0.08
CA ALA A 146 -10.06 4.63 1.09
C ALA A 146 -9.33 4.12 2.33
N ALA A 147 -8.24 4.78 2.69
CA ALA A 147 -7.47 4.50 3.90
C ALA A 147 -6.72 5.77 4.34
N CYS A 148 -6.46 5.89 5.63
CA CYS A 148 -5.45 6.78 6.16
C CYS A 148 -4.13 6.02 6.19
N VAL A 149 -3.13 6.51 5.45
CA VAL A 149 -1.80 5.88 5.32
C VAL A 149 -0.71 6.65 6.08
N LYS A 150 -1.10 7.60 6.93
CA LYS A 150 -0.17 8.39 7.73
C LYS A 150 0.27 7.59 8.96
N HIS A 151 1.51 7.16 9.00
CA HIS A 151 2.06 6.39 10.13
C HIS A 151 1.97 7.12 11.48
N PHE A 152 1.92 8.45 11.48
CA PHE A 152 1.82 9.31 12.67
C PHE A 152 0.57 10.21 12.59
N ALA A 153 -0.59 9.64 12.30
CA ALA A 153 -1.84 10.40 12.37
C ALA A 153 -2.19 10.70 13.83
N ALA A 154 -2.52 11.96 14.13
CA ALA A 154 -2.93 12.35 15.47
C ALA A 154 -4.34 11.82 15.80
N GLY A 155 -4.52 11.33 17.04
CA GLY A 155 -5.80 10.86 17.53
C GLY A 155 -6.30 9.55 16.90
N ASP A 156 -7.61 9.38 16.83
CA ASP A 156 -8.30 8.17 16.38
C ASP A 156 -8.60 8.12 14.87
N VAL A 157 -7.93 8.93 14.06
CA VAL A 157 -8.21 9.05 12.62
C VAL A 157 -7.96 7.74 11.88
N LEU A 158 -6.89 7.01 12.23
CA LEU A 158 -6.58 5.70 11.64
C LEU A 158 -7.69 4.70 11.95
N GLU A 159 -8.10 4.60 13.21
CA GLU A 159 -9.17 3.69 13.65
C GLU A 159 -10.50 4.02 12.95
N LYS A 160 -10.89 5.30 12.93
CA LYS A 160 -12.14 5.75 12.29
C LYS A 160 -12.21 5.43 10.80
N ILE A 161 -11.11 5.68 10.06
CA ILE A 161 -11.12 5.49 8.62
C ILE A 161 -10.86 4.02 8.26
N ASN A 162 -9.81 3.43 8.84
CA ASN A 162 -9.35 2.11 8.43
C ASN A 162 -10.15 0.96 9.03
N VAL A 163 -10.77 1.14 10.19
CA VAL A 163 -11.56 0.10 10.86
C VAL A 163 -13.05 0.42 10.78
N GLN A 164 -13.52 1.47 11.44
CA GLN A 164 -14.94 1.81 11.49
C GLN A 164 -15.54 2.08 10.11
N GLY A 165 -14.78 2.78 9.22
CA GLY A 165 -15.19 2.98 7.83
C GLY A 165 -15.39 1.66 7.09
N VAL A 166 -14.50 0.68 7.31
CA VAL A 166 -14.61 -0.65 6.70
C VAL A 166 -15.79 -1.44 7.28
N GLU A 167 -16.04 -1.35 8.58
CA GLU A 167 -17.21 -1.96 9.22
C GLU A 167 -18.54 -1.45 8.63
N ASN A 168 -18.64 -0.13 8.38
CA ASN A 168 -19.81 0.46 7.71
C ASN A 168 -20.00 -0.11 6.31
N LEU A 169 -18.91 -0.30 5.54
CA LEU A 169 -18.96 -0.90 4.20
C LEU A 169 -19.33 -2.38 4.24
N ILE A 170 -18.85 -3.13 5.24
CA ILE A 170 -19.22 -4.54 5.46
C ILE A 170 -20.74 -4.64 5.70
N GLU A 171 -21.26 -3.84 6.61
CA GLU A 171 -22.69 -3.84 6.93
C GLU A 171 -23.53 -3.49 5.69
N PHE A 172 -23.16 -2.43 4.97
CA PHE A 172 -23.81 -2.03 3.74
C PHE A 172 -23.82 -3.14 2.69
N CYS A 173 -22.65 -3.73 2.39
CA CYS A 173 -22.53 -4.76 1.37
C CYS A 173 -23.31 -6.02 1.75
N LYS A 174 -23.30 -6.42 3.02
CA LYS A 174 -24.07 -7.55 3.54
C LYS A 174 -25.58 -7.32 3.38
N ASN A 175 -26.08 -6.15 3.75
CA ASN A 175 -27.51 -5.83 3.72
C ASN A 175 -28.03 -5.66 2.28
N ASN A 176 -27.19 -5.29 1.33
CA ASN A 176 -27.56 -5.00 -0.05
C ASN A 176 -27.08 -6.07 -1.06
N GLY A 177 -26.52 -7.19 -0.60
CA GLY A 177 -26.02 -8.26 -1.47
C GLY A 177 -24.93 -7.80 -2.43
N ARG A 178 -24.02 -6.92 -1.99
CA ARG A 178 -22.91 -6.39 -2.77
C ARG A 178 -21.61 -7.12 -2.43
N ARG A 179 -20.74 -7.26 -3.42
CA ARG A 179 -19.37 -7.73 -3.22
C ARG A 179 -18.51 -6.63 -2.64
N LEU A 180 -17.74 -6.93 -1.59
CA LEU A 180 -16.75 -6.01 -1.00
C LEU A 180 -15.33 -6.44 -1.33
N ILE A 181 -14.56 -5.54 -1.92
CA ILE A 181 -13.11 -5.71 -2.14
C ILE A 181 -12.38 -4.73 -1.24
N GLN A 182 -11.68 -5.26 -0.24
CA GLN A 182 -10.87 -4.46 0.67
C GLN A 182 -9.42 -4.42 0.20
N ILE A 183 -8.94 -3.23 -0.15
CA ILE A 183 -7.51 -3.05 -0.40
C ILE A 183 -6.78 -2.97 0.94
N SER A 184 -5.77 -3.83 1.08
CA SER A 184 -4.90 -3.94 2.24
C SER A 184 -3.42 -3.84 1.84
N THR A 185 -2.52 -4.30 2.67
CA THR A 185 -1.06 -4.25 2.44
C THR A 185 -0.41 -5.58 2.81
N VAL A 186 0.64 -5.98 2.12
CA VAL A 186 1.47 -7.13 2.52
C VAL A 186 2.17 -6.89 3.87
N SER A 187 2.29 -5.64 4.30
CA SER A 187 2.87 -5.28 5.59
C SER A 187 2.12 -5.84 6.81
N VAL A 188 0.89 -6.36 6.64
CA VAL A 188 0.20 -7.11 7.71
C VAL A 188 0.91 -8.41 8.09
N ALA A 189 1.88 -8.87 7.30
CA ALA A 189 2.82 -9.92 7.68
C ALA A 189 3.55 -9.58 8.98
N GLY A 190 3.76 -8.28 9.27
CA GLY A 190 4.32 -7.83 10.52
C GLY A 190 5.79 -8.23 10.70
N GLU A 191 6.19 -8.35 11.95
CA GLU A 191 7.57 -8.63 12.35
C GLU A 191 7.63 -9.89 13.21
N GLY A 192 8.71 -10.66 13.08
CA GLY A 192 9.04 -11.74 13.98
C GLY A 192 10.01 -11.28 15.07
N SER A 193 9.96 -11.89 16.26
CA SER A 193 10.93 -11.69 17.32
C SER A 193 11.16 -12.99 18.08
N ASP A 194 12.39 -13.22 18.56
CA ASP A 194 12.77 -14.39 19.38
C ASP A 194 12.40 -15.75 18.72
N GLY A 195 12.41 -15.80 17.37
CA GLY A 195 12.05 -16.99 16.61
C GLY A 195 10.54 -17.32 16.60
N ASN A 196 9.68 -16.38 16.96
CA ASN A 196 8.22 -16.53 16.92
C ASN A 196 7.55 -15.38 16.11
N PRO A 197 7.07 -15.62 14.89
CA PRO A 197 7.28 -16.84 14.13
C PRO A 197 8.74 -17.02 13.70
N PRO A 198 9.18 -18.26 13.36
CA PRO A 198 10.54 -18.48 12.89
C PRO A 198 10.87 -17.67 11.63
N MET A 199 12.10 -17.21 11.47
CA MET A 199 12.56 -16.49 10.27
C MET A 199 12.30 -17.25 8.95
N SER A 200 12.29 -18.60 9.01
CA SER A 200 11.95 -19.45 7.85
C SER A 200 10.46 -19.47 7.51
N ARG A 201 9.60 -18.89 8.35
CA ARG A 201 8.17 -18.79 8.10
C ARG A 201 7.91 -17.69 7.08
N VAL A 202 7.30 -18.07 5.95
CA VAL A 202 6.88 -17.16 4.89
C VAL A 202 5.38 -16.90 5.05
N PHE A 203 4.98 -15.64 5.06
CA PHE A 203 3.58 -15.22 5.14
C PHE A 203 2.91 -15.38 3.78
N CYS A 204 1.84 -16.18 3.72
CA CYS A 204 1.16 -16.53 2.48
C CYS A 204 -0.28 -16.00 2.44
N GLU A 205 -0.95 -16.16 1.28
CA GLU A 205 -2.33 -15.72 1.07
C GLU A 205 -3.36 -16.48 1.94
N ASN A 206 -3.00 -17.62 2.50
CA ASN A 206 -3.81 -18.39 3.45
C ASN A 206 -3.46 -18.12 4.92
N ASP A 207 -2.66 -17.09 5.19
CA ASP A 207 -2.32 -16.64 6.54
C ASP A 207 -3.03 -15.32 6.88
N LEU A 208 -3.40 -15.13 8.15
CA LEU A 208 -3.77 -13.85 8.73
C LEU A 208 -2.95 -13.56 9.98
N TYR A 209 -3.10 -14.34 11.04
CA TYR A 209 -2.29 -14.26 12.24
C TYR A 209 -1.50 -15.56 12.42
N ILE A 210 -0.17 -15.43 12.46
CA ILE A 210 0.76 -16.56 12.62
C ILE A 210 1.71 -16.36 13.82
N GLY A 211 1.37 -15.38 14.70
CA GLY A 211 2.19 -15.02 15.85
C GLY A 211 3.10 -13.82 15.62
N GLN A 212 2.96 -13.13 14.49
CA GLN A 212 3.74 -11.94 14.17
C GLN A 212 3.43 -10.76 15.10
N ASN A 213 4.43 -9.90 15.31
CA ASN A 213 4.27 -8.63 16.00
C ASN A 213 3.68 -7.58 15.05
N ILE A 214 2.70 -6.84 15.54
CA ILE A 214 2.05 -5.74 14.83
C ILE A 214 2.20 -4.49 15.69
N THR A 215 3.36 -3.85 15.57
CA THR A 215 3.76 -2.71 16.42
C THR A 215 3.33 -1.37 15.83
N ASN A 216 3.21 -1.28 14.51
CA ASN A 216 2.83 -0.06 13.83
C ASN A 216 1.32 0.13 13.79
N GLU A 217 0.80 1.29 14.23
CA GLU A 217 -0.63 1.57 14.31
C GLU A 217 -1.34 1.54 12.94
N TYR A 218 -0.68 1.94 11.86
CA TYR A 218 -1.23 1.79 10.52
C TYR A 218 -1.43 0.31 10.17
N ILE A 219 -0.40 -0.51 10.38
CA ILE A 219 -0.46 -1.96 10.12
C ILE A 219 -1.53 -2.61 11.01
N ARG A 220 -1.60 -2.21 12.29
CA ARG A 220 -2.62 -2.67 13.23
C ARG A 220 -4.03 -2.43 12.70
N THR A 221 -4.33 -1.20 12.27
CA THR A 221 -5.67 -0.87 11.77
C THR A 221 -5.98 -1.57 10.44
N LYS A 222 -5.00 -1.81 9.57
CA LYS A 222 -5.17 -2.61 8.36
C LYS A 222 -5.45 -4.07 8.68
N PHE A 223 -4.73 -4.65 9.64
CA PHE A 223 -4.96 -6.01 10.12
C PHE A 223 -6.38 -6.18 10.70
N LEU A 224 -6.83 -5.25 11.54
CA LEU A 224 -8.17 -5.27 12.11
C LEU A 224 -9.26 -5.18 11.03
N ALA A 225 -9.05 -4.35 10.01
CA ALA A 225 -9.94 -4.26 8.86
C ALA A 225 -10.02 -5.58 8.08
N GLU A 226 -8.88 -6.24 7.83
CA GLU A 226 -8.87 -7.57 7.20
C GLU A 226 -9.61 -8.60 8.03
N ARG A 227 -9.36 -8.64 9.34
CA ARG A 227 -10.05 -9.54 10.27
C ARG A 227 -11.56 -9.36 10.19
N ALA A 228 -12.04 -8.11 10.21
CA ALA A 228 -13.48 -7.81 10.12
C ALA A 228 -14.08 -8.26 8.78
N VAL A 229 -13.40 -8.03 7.65
CA VAL A 229 -13.85 -8.46 6.32
C VAL A 229 -13.89 -9.98 6.25
N LEU A 230 -12.83 -10.69 6.65
CA LEU A 230 -12.74 -12.14 6.58
C LEU A 230 -13.72 -12.84 7.52
N GLU A 231 -13.99 -12.25 8.69
CA GLU A 231 -15.06 -12.71 9.58
C GLU A 231 -16.44 -12.54 8.93
N ALA A 232 -16.68 -11.42 8.25
CA ALA A 232 -17.92 -11.21 7.52
C ALA A 232 -18.06 -12.18 6.34
N VAL A 233 -16.96 -12.52 5.65
CA VAL A 233 -16.92 -13.54 4.58
C VAL A 233 -17.28 -14.91 5.16
N SER A 234 -16.75 -15.29 6.32
CA SER A 234 -17.11 -16.56 6.98
C SER A 234 -18.61 -16.62 7.37
N ASN A 235 -19.27 -15.47 7.48
CA ASN A 235 -20.68 -15.32 7.72
C ASN A 235 -21.51 -15.05 6.44
N GLY A 236 -20.94 -15.29 5.26
CA GLY A 236 -21.63 -15.30 3.96
C GLY A 236 -21.51 -14.03 3.10
N LEU A 237 -20.76 -13.00 3.54
CA LEU A 237 -20.43 -11.86 2.68
C LEU A 237 -19.64 -12.35 1.45
N ASP A 238 -19.99 -11.87 0.25
CA ASP A 238 -19.10 -11.98 -0.91
C ASP A 238 -18.02 -10.90 -0.78
N GLY A 239 -16.83 -11.28 -0.33
CA GLY A 239 -15.77 -10.34 -0.02
C GLY A 239 -14.39 -10.88 -0.30
N LYS A 240 -13.45 -9.96 -0.58
CA LYS A 240 -12.05 -10.25 -0.82
C LYS A 240 -11.16 -9.22 -0.14
N VAL A 241 -9.99 -9.66 0.28
CA VAL A 241 -8.89 -8.82 0.74
C VAL A 241 -7.77 -8.90 -0.31
N ILE A 242 -7.35 -7.75 -0.81
CA ILE A 242 -6.21 -7.66 -1.74
C ILE A 242 -5.11 -6.86 -1.06
N ARG A 243 -4.07 -7.57 -0.63
CA ARG A 243 -2.86 -7.00 -0.02
C ARG A 243 -1.95 -6.53 -1.14
N VAL A 244 -1.77 -5.22 -1.24
CA VAL A 244 -0.85 -4.63 -2.22
C VAL A 244 0.55 -4.52 -1.64
N GLY A 245 1.56 -4.57 -2.52
CA GLY A 245 2.96 -4.37 -2.19
C GLY A 245 3.34 -2.89 -2.04
N ASN A 246 4.63 -2.60 -2.18
CA ASN A 246 5.15 -1.24 -2.16
C ASN A 246 4.78 -0.52 -3.47
N LEU A 247 3.75 0.30 -3.41
CA LEU A 247 3.25 1.05 -4.57
C LEU A 247 4.27 2.10 -5.02
N MET A 248 4.79 1.92 -6.22
CA MET A 248 5.84 2.75 -6.79
C MET A 248 5.38 3.41 -8.10
N SER A 249 6.29 4.10 -8.75
CA SER A 249 6.06 4.79 -10.03
C SER A 249 5.39 3.91 -11.08
N ARG A 250 4.73 4.53 -12.05
CA ARG A 250 4.15 3.78 -13.17
C ARG A 250 5.24 3.07 -13.99
N ASN A 251 4.94 1.86 -14.43
CA ASN A 251 5.80 1.12 -15.33
C ASN A 251 5.88 1.76 -16.72
N SER A 252 4.85 2.50 -17.12
CA SER A 252 4.75 3.10 -18.45
C SER A 252 5.69 4.29 -18.68
N ASP A 253 5.95 5.10 -17.64
CA ASP A 253 6.64 6.39 -17.79
C ASP A 253 7.38 6.90 -16.54
N GLY A 254 7.42 6.11 -15.47
CA GLY A 254 8.12 6.45 -14.24
C GLY A 254 7.41 7.47 -13.34
N GLU A 255 6.27 8.03 -13.75
CA GLU A 255 5.56 9.04 -12.95
C GLU A 255 5.07 8.49 -11.60
N PHE A 256 5.11 9.31 -10.56
CA PHE A 256 4.82 8.93 -9.19
C PHE A 256 3.65 9.72 -8.58
N GLN A 257 3.31 9.45 -7.32
CA GLN A 257 2.19 10.09 -6.63
C GLN A 257 2.38 11.60 -6.46
N ILE A 258 1.29 12.36 -6.48
CA ILE A 258 1.30 13.83 -6.35
C ILE A 258 1.97 14.36 -5.06
N ASN A 259 1.95 13.56 -4.00
CA ASN A 259 2.55 13.89 -2.71
C ASN A 259 3.85 13.10 -2.43
N PHE A 260 4.63 12.85 -3.47
CA PHE A 260 5.90 12.09 -3.41
C PHE A 260 6.88 12.62 -2.35
N ILE A 261 6.93 13.92 -2.11
CA ILE A 261 7.79 14.56 -1.10
C ILE A 261 7.59 13.97 0.30
N THR A 262 6.39 13.46 0.61
CA THR A 262 6.07 12.89 1.93
C THR A 262 6.28 11.38 2.01
N ASN A 263 6.70 10.74 0.92
CA ASN A 263 6.94 9.29 0.90
C ASN A 263 8.24 8.97 1.65
N GLY A 264 8.17 8.09 2.65
CA GLY A 264 9.30 7.77 3.54
C GLY A 264 10.48 7.13 2.77
N PHE A 265 10.19 6.17 1.88
CA PHE A 265 11.23 5.52 1.07
C PHE A 265 11.93 6.51 0.13
N LEU A 266 11.18 7.38 -0.55
CA LEU A 266 11.79 8.38 -1.42
C LEU A 266 12.65 9.38 -0.64
N ARG A 267 12.24 9.74 0.58
CA ARG A 267 13.05 10.59 1.46
C ARG A 267 14.39 9.96 1.80
N SER A 268 14.45 8.63 1.98
CA SER A 268 15.75 7.98 2.20
C SER A 268 16.65 8.08 0.96
N LEU A 269 16.08 7.94 -0.26
CA LEU A 269 16.85 8.13 -1.51
C LEU A 269 17.40 9.56 -1.63
N ARG A 270 16.58 10.56 -1.32
CA ARG A 270 17.04 11.96 -1.26
C ARG A 270 18.12 12.13 -0.19
N GLY A 271 18.00 11.43 0.92
CA GLY A 271 19.02 11.41 1.98
C GLY A 271 20.37 10.87 1.48
N TYR A 272 20.37 9.71 0.81
CA TYR A 272 21.60 9.14 0.25
C TYR A 272 22.24 10.07 -0.78
N GLN A 273 21.43 10.69 -1.62
CA GLN A 273 21.91 11.66 -2.61
C GLN A 273 22.51 12.91 -1.93
N ALA A 274 21.87 13.44 -0.89
CA ALA A 274 22.30 14.64 -0.18
C ALA A 274 23.60 14.41 0.64
N VAL A 275 23.73 13.24 1.29
CA VAL A 275 24.96 12.84 1.99
C VAL A 275 26.06 12.42 1.01
N GLY A 276 25.69 11.98 -0.19
CA GLY A 276 26.60 11.49 -1.22
C GLY A 276 27.21 10.13 -0.88
N LYS A 277 26.63 9.36 0.02
CA LYS A 277 27.12 8.05 0.46
C LYS A 277 25.99 7.05 0.66
N PHE A 278 26.33 5.76 0.50
CA PHE A 278 25.45 4.63 0.78
C PHE A 278 26.24 3.51 1.50
N PRO A 279 25.68 2.86 2.54
CA PRO A 279 26.38 1.82 3.29
C PRO A 279 26.48 0.52 2.49
N ILE A 280 27.64 -0.14 2.53
CA ILE A 280 27.89 -1.38 1.80
C ILE A 280 26.99 -2.52 2.29
N GLY A 281 26.66 -2.55 3.59
CA GLY A 281 25.74 -3.54 4.16
C GLY A 281 24.34 -3.49 3.53
N GLY A 282 23.87 -2.29 3.17
CA GLY A 282 22.55 -2.09 2.54
C GLY A 282 22.47 -2.54 1.07
N MET A 283 23.61 -2.79 0.39
CA MET A 283 23.62 -3.13 -1.04
C MET A 283 22.87 -4.43 -1.36
N HIS A 284 22.81 -5.36 -0.43
CA HIS A 284 22.16 -6.66 -0.57
C HIS A 284 20.71 -6.69 -0.08
N GLU A 285 20.21 -5.57 0.43
CA GLU A 285 18.81 -5.48 0.84
C GLU A 285 17.90 -5.65 -0.37
N VAL A 286 16.93 -6.55 -0.22
CA VAL A 286 15.93 -6.85 -1.25
C VAL A 286 14.71 -5.97 -1.01
N THR A 287 14.24 -5.33 -2.05
CA THR A 287 12.99 -4.57 -2.00
C THR A 287 12.06 -4.97 -3.14
N GLU A 288 10.79 -4.81 -2.91
CA GLU A 288 9.75 -5.07 -3.89
C GLU A 288 9.16 -3.74 -4.35
N PHE A 289 9.11 -3.52 -5.66
CA PHE A 289 8.43 -2.39 -6.26
C PHE A 289 7.24 -2.89 -7.09
N SER A 290 6.05 -2.51 -6.66
CA SER A 290 4.81 -2.75 -7.39
C SER A 290 4.42 -1.49 -8.19
N PRO A 291 4.70 -1.45 -9.52
CA PRO A 291 4.31 -0.30 -10.34
C PRO A 291 2.80 -0.07 -10.23
N ILE A 292 2.41 1.18 -9.99
CA ILE A 292 1.04 1.52 -9.63
C ILE A 292 0.01 1.21 -10.72
N ASP A 293 0.34 1.46 -11.99
CA ASP A 293 -0.51 1.15 -13.15
C ASP A 293 -0.72 -0.36 -13.29
N SER A 294 0.35 -1.13 -13.11
CA SER A 294 0.32 -2.59 -13.14
C SER A 294 -0.43 -3.17 -11.96
N THR A 295 -0.24 -2.62 -10.76
CA THR A 295 -0.98 -3.02 -9.56
C THR A 295 -2.49 -2.75 -9.72
N ALA A 296 -2.87 -1.61 -10.28
CA ALA A 296 -4.25 -1.27 -10.52
C ALA A 296 -4.94 -2.28 -11.45
N LEU A 297 -4.26 -2.69 -12.53
CA LEU A 297 -4.78 -3.71 -13.44
C LEU A 297 -4.82 -5.09 -12.78
N ALA A 298 -3.80 -5.47 -12.00
CA ALA A 298 -3.78 -6.71 -11.23
C ALA A 298 -4.98 -6.79 -10.27
N VAL A 299 -5.25 -5.72 -9.52
CA VAL A 299 -6.43 -5.62 -8.64
C VAL A 299 -7.71 -5.89 -9.42
N LEU A 300 -7.93 -5.23 -10.57
CA LEU A 300 -9.15 -5.44 -11.37
C LEU A 300 -9.26 -6.88 -11.90
N ARG A 301 -8.16 -7.54 -12.24
CA ARG A 301 -8.16 -8.95 -12.62
C ARG A 301 -8.55 -9.84 -11.43
N LEU A 302 -7.99 -9.59 -10.25
CA LEU A 302 -8.29 -10.37 -9.04
C LEU A 302 -9.74 -10.18 -8.55
N VAL A 303 -10.31 -9.00 -8.73
CA VAL A 303 -11.75 -8.74 -8.45
C VAL A 303 -12.66 -9.66 -9.24
N GLN A 304 -12.25 -10.08 -10.45
CA GLN A 304 -13.02 -10.97 -11.31
C GLN A 304 -12.96 -12.45 -10.92
N THR A 305 -12.21 -12.82 -9.89
CA THR A 305 -12.19 -14.23 -9.42
C THR A 305 -13.48 -14.59 -8.72
N ASP A 306 -13.84 -15.86 -8.79
CA ASP A 306 -15.01 -16.37 -8.07
C ASP A 306 -14.88 -16.23 -6.54
N ARG A 307 -16.00 -16.32 -5.83
CA ARG A 307 -16.10 -16.03 -4.39
C ARG A 307 -15.31 -16.98 -3.48
N ARG A 308 -14.83 -18.11 -3.98
CA ARG A 308 -14.10 -19.11 -3.17
C ARG A 308 -12.74 -18.61 -2.71
N PHE A 309 -12.13 -17.71 -3.47
CA PHE A 309 -10.80 -17.17 -3.19
C PHE A 309 -10.93 -15.77 -2.60
N THR A 310 -10.40 -15.59 -1.42
CA THR A 310 -10.74 -14.46 -0.55
C THR A 310 -9.56 -13.54 -0.25
N VAL A 311 -8.31 -14.03 -0.31
CA VAL A 311 -7.12 -13.23 -0.03
C VAL A 311 -6.13 -13.36 -1.17
N PHE A 312 -5.53 -12.23 -1.58
CA PHE A 312 -4.51 -12.15 -2.61
C PHE A 312 -3.38 -11.21 -2.20
N HIS A 313 -2.15 -11.53 -2.62
CA HIS A 313 -0.98 -10.67 -2.51
C HIS A 313 -0.68 -10.02 -3.87
N ALA A 314 -1.31 -8.88 -4.15
CA ALA A 314 -1.12 -8.12 -5.38
C ALA A 314 0.16 -7.27 -5.30
N CYS A 315 1.29 -7.94 -5.26
CA CYS A 315 2.62 -7.36 -5.26
C CYS A 315 3.46 -7.95 -6.40
N ASN A 316 4.45 -7.21 -6.85
CA ASN A 316 5.29 -7.64 -7.95
C ASN A 316 6.12 -8.87 -7.55
N SER A 317 6.21 -9.83 -8.46
CA SER A 317 7.04 -11.03 -8.27
C SER A 317 8.53 -10.79 -8.56
N HIS A 318 8.88 -9.64 -9.12
CA HIS A 318 10.25 -9.25 -9.43
C HIS A 318 10.77 -8.34 -8.32
N HIS A 319 11.71 -8.85 -7.55
CA HIS A 319 12.39 -8.08 -6.53
C HIS A 319 13.63 -7.42 -7.11
N ILE A 320 14.04 -6.32 -6.53
CA ILE A 320 15.28 -5.61 -6.85
C ILE A 320 16.15 -5.53 -5.61
N TYR A 321 17.45 -5.37 -5.80
CA TYR A 321 18.36 -5.02 -4.72
C TYR A 321 18.49 -3.50 -4.59
N MET A 322 18.74 -3.01 -3.39
CA MET A 322 19.09 -1.59 -3.20
C MET A 322 20.32 -1.20 -4.04
N ALA A 323 21.23 -2.14 -4.29
CA ALA A 323 22.32 -1.95 -5.23
C ALA A 323 21.86 -1.47 -6.61
N ASP A 324 20.81 -2.10 -7.18
CA ASP A 324 20.32 -1.76 -8.53
C ASP A 324 19.84 -0.31 -8.56
N LEU A 325 19.11 0.10 -7.50
CA LEU A 325 18.61 1.47 -7.39
C LEU A 325 19.73 2.50 -7.20
N ILE A 326 20.73 2.21 -6.37
CA ILE A 326 21.89 3.10 -6.18
C ILE A 326 22.70 3.21 -7.47
N TYR A 327 22.87 2.12 -8.21
CA TYR A 327 23.54 2.17 -9.52
C TYR A 327 22.71 2.97 -10.54
N ALA A 328 21.39 2.85 -10.58
CA ALA A 328 20.55 3.67 -11.43
C ALA A 328 20.66 5.17 -11.09
N MET A 329 20.70 5.54 -9.78
CA MET A 329 20.95 6.91 -9.34
C MET A 329 22.33 7.42 -9.80
N ARG A 330 23.36 6.60 -9.69
CA ARG A 330 24.72 6.96 -10.16
C ARG A 330 24.78 7.12 -11.68
N ASN A 331 24.10 6.25 -12.43
CA ASN A 331 24.01 6.33 -13.90
C ASN A 331 23.28 7.61 -14.34
N HIS A 332 22.29 8.07 -13.56
CA HIS A 332 21.61 9.33 -13.79
C HIS A 332 22.50 10.56 -13.54
N GLY A 333 23.61 10.39 -12.82
CA GLY A 333 24.61 11.43 -12.59
C GLY A 333 24.79 11.85 -11.13
N PHE A 334 24.06 11.25 -10.18
CA PHE A 334 24.25 11.51 -8.76
C PHE A 334 25.57 10.91 -8.26
N LYS A 335 26.27 11.69 -7.44
CA LYS A 335 27.52 11.24 -6.81
C LYS A 335 27.18 10.57 -5.49
N ILE A 336 27.20 9.26 -5.46
CA ILE A 336 26.97 8.44 -4.27
C ILE A 336 28.10 7.44 -4.17
N ASP A 337 28.94 7.58 -3.14
CA ASP A 337 30.02 6.65 -2.85
C ASP A 337 29.50 5.49 -1.98
N ILE A 338 29.89 4.26 -2.31
CA ILE A 338 29.60 3.11 -1.48
C ILE A 338 30.73 3.00 -0.46
N VAL A 339 30.37 3.06 0.81
CA VAL A 339 31.31 3.12 1.94
C VAL A 339 31.00 2.06 3.00
N GLU A 340 31.91 1.84 3.93
CA GLU A 340 31.66 0.98 5.10
C GLU A 340 30.54 1.58 5.98
N ASP A 341 29.84 0.73 6.72
CA ASP A 341 28.62 1.12 7.44
C ASP A 341 28.92 2.19 8.53
N ASP A 342 30.05 2.07 9.23
CA ASP A 342 30.51 3.04 10.24
C ASP A 342 30.85 4.39 9.62
N GLU A 343 31.48 4.41 8.44
CA GLU A 343 31.78 5.65 7.70
C GLU A 343 30.47 6.34 7.25
N PHE A 344 29.47 5.55 6.84
CA PHE A 344 28.15 6.09 6.50
C PHE A 344 27.45 6.72 7.71
N GLU A 345 27.45 6.03 8.86
CA GLU A 345 26.87 6.56 10.09
C GLU A 345 27.52 7.87 10.54
N GLU A 346 28.86 7.97 10.46
CA GLU A 346 29.57 9.21 10.78
C GLU A 346 29.16 10.33 9.83
N ALA A 347 29.05 10.05 8.52
CA ALA A 347 28.63 11.05 7.53
C ALA A 347 27.20 11.53 7.79
N VAL A 348 26.26 10.65 8.15
CA VAL A 348 24.88 11.03 8.52
C VAL A 348 24.86 11.91 9.78
N LYS A 349 25.65 11.55 10.80
CA LYS A 349 25.75 12.35 12.05
C LYS A 349 26.34 13.75 11.77
N GLU A 350 27.30 13.86 10.87
CA GLU A 350 27.89 15.14 10.47
C GLU A 350 26.89 15.98 9.66
N PHE A 351 26.26 15.38 8.65
CA PHE A 351 25.23 16.01 7.84
C PHE A 351 24.07 16.54 8.70
N ALA A 352 23.62 15.77 9.69
CA ALA A 352 22.53 16.15 10.58
C ALA A 352 22.85 17.37 11.46
N LYS A 353 24.15 17.68 11.75
CA LYS A 353 24.53 18.86 12.53
C LYS A 353 24.35 20.16 11.75
N ASP A 354 24.60 20.14 10.45
CA ASP A 354 24.63 21.32 9.59
C ASP A 354 23.36 21.48 8.74
N SER A 355 22.62 20.39 8.54
CA SER A 355 21.42 20.39 7.69
C SER A 355 20.24 21.08 8.37
N LYS A 356 19.61 21.99 7.64
CA LYS A 356 18.30 22.57 8.00
C LYS A 356 17.13 21.74 7.48
N ASP A 357 17.39 20.74 6.65
CA ASP A 357 16.37 19.87 6.08
C ASP A 357 16.08 18.68 7.01
N SER A 358 15.15 18.92 7.93
CA SER A 358 14.71 17.91 8.90
C SER A 358 14.10 16.65 8.24
N ASP A 359 13.57 16.78 7.02
CA ASP A 359 12.92 15.68 6.31
C ASP A 359 13.95 14.72 5.73
N VAL A 360 15.05 15.23 5.19
CA VAL A 360 16.18 14.43 4.72
C VAL A 360 16.83 13.68 5.89
N VAL A 361 17.10 14.40 6.98
CA VAL A 361 17.72 13.82 8.19
C VAL A 361 16.84 12.72 8.79
N SER A 362 15.53 12.95 8.89
CA SER A 362 14.61 11.94 9.43
C SER A 362 14.50 10.69 8.55
N GLY A 363 14.57 10.86 7.23
CA GLY A 363 14.59 9.74 6.28
C GLY A 363 15.83 8.86 6.46
N LEU A 364 17.00 9.46 6.67
CA LEU A 364 18.25 8.74 6.92
C LEU A 364 18.26 8.03 8.28
N ILE A 365 17.84 8.71 9.35
CA ILE A 365 17.84 8.16 10.71
C ILE A 365 16.88 6.95 10.80
N ALA A 366 15.75 6.99 10.14
CA ALA A 366 14.81 5.86 10.12
C ALA A 366 15.45 4.58 9.55
N TYR A 367 16.44 4.70 8.68
CA TYR A 367 17.18 3.59 8.07
C TYR A 367 18.41 3.16 8.86
N THR A 368 19.08 4.09 9.55
CA THR A 368 20.27 3.78 10.34
C THR A 368 19.96 3.21 11.72
N SER A 369 18.74 3.40 12.22
CA SER A 369 18.30 2.84 13.50
C SER A 369 17.86 1.38 13.41
N HIS A 370 18.54 0.54 12.63
CA HIS A 370 18.43 -0.90 12.78
C HIS A 370 19.02 -1.29 14.14
N ASN A 371 18.13 -1.32 15.13
CA ASN A 371 18.46 -1.70 16.48
C ASN A 371 19.05 -3.11 16.52
N GLU A 372 20.02 -3.32 17.39
CA GLU A 372 20.59 -4.61 17.81
C GLU A 372 19.54 -5.59 18.41
N ASN A 373 18.25 -5.32 18.27
CA ASN A 373 17.18 -6.21 18.70
C ASN A 373 16.87 -7.19 17.57
N GLU A 374 16.73 -8.45 17.89
CA GLU A 374 16.42 -9.60 17.04
C GLU A 374 15.02 -9.53 16.37
N ILE A 375 14.56 -8.33 15.98
CA ILE A 375 13.32 -8.09 15.27
C ILE A 375 13.62 -8.11 13.77
N TYR A 376 12.90 -8.91 13.02
CA TYR A 376 13.03 -9.03 11.57
C TYR A 376 11.65 -8.91 10.89
N THR A 377 11.61 -8.29 9.73
CA THR A 377 10.41 -8.30 8.88
C THR A 377 10.21 -9.71 8.30
N LEU A 378 9.00 -10.24 8.40
CA LEU A 378 8.69 -11.53 7.81
C LEU A 378 8.64 -11.47 6.30
N ASP A 379 9.25 -12.45 5.66
CA ASP A 379 9.08 -12.68 4.24
C ASP A 379 7.63 -13.04 3.90
N TYR A 380 7.18 -12.64 2.73
CA TYR A 380 5.86 -13.02 2.22
C TYR A 380 5.96 -13.59 0.81
N SER A 381 5.00 -14.43 0.47
CA SER A 381 4.88 -15.06 -0.85
C SER A 381 3.65 -14.52 -1.58
N ASN A 382 3.75 -14.35 -2.89
CA ASN A 382 2.62 -14.06 -3.76
C ASN A 382 2.37 -15.17 -4.80
N ARG A 383 2.87 -16.37 -4.56
CA ARG A 383 2.88 -17.45 -5.56
C ARG A 383 1.48 -17.86 -5.99
N PHE A 384 0.55 -18.01 -5.04
CA PHE A 384 -0.85 -18.28 -5.37
C PHE A 384 -1.42 -17.16 -6.26
N THR A 385 -1.27 -15.91 -5.84
CA THR A 385 -1.78 -14.75 -6.59
C THR A 385 -1.15 -14.64 -7.98
N ALA A 386 0.15 -14.87 -8.11
CA ALA A 386 0.84 -14.82 -9.40
C ALA A 386 0.30 -15.88 -10.38
N GLN A 387 0.02 -17.10 -9.89
CA GLN A 387 -0.60 -18.15 -10.72
C GLN A 387 -2.04 -17.81 -11.10
N VAL A 388 -2.84 -17.26 -10.18
CA VAL A 388 -4.19 -16.78 -10.47
C VAL A 388 -4.15 -15.68 -11.53
N LEU A 389 -3.29 -14.69 -11.38
CA LEU A 389 -3.12 -13.61 -12.35
C LEU A 389 -2.71 -14.14 -13.73
N TYR A 390 -1.81 -15.11 -13.77
CA TYR A 390 -1.43 -15.76 -15.03
C TYR A 390 -2.63 -16.43 -15.74
N ARG A 391 -3.55 -17.04 -14.98
CA ARG A 391 -4.80 -17.61 -15.51
C ARG A 391 -5.81 -16.56 -15.98
N LEU A 392 -5.66 -15.33 -15.49
CA LEU A 392 -6.49 -14.16 -15.84
C LEU A 392 -5.80 -13.28 -16.92
N ASP A 393 -4.83 -13.84 -17.66
CA ASP A 393 -4.08 -13.16 -18.72
C ASP A 393 -3.33 -11.91 -18.22
N TYR A 394 -2.74 -12.01 -17.02
CA TYR A 394 -1.93 -10.96 -16.46
C TYR A 394 -0.57 -11.50 -15.99
N LYS A 395 0.49 -10.72 -16.23
CA LYS A 395 1.83 -10.93 -15.70
C LYS A 395 2.39 -9.61 -15.20
N TRP A 396 3.08 -9.67 -14.08
CA TRP A 396 3.84 -8.53 -13.59
C TRP A 396 4.91 -8.10 -14.57
N PRO A 397 5.12 -6.77 -14.78
CA PRO A 397 6.27 -6.29 -15.51
C PRO A 397 7.56 -6.55 -14.73
N VAL A 398 8.66 -6.66 -15.45
CA VAL A 398 9.99 -6.71 -14.85
C VAL A 398 10.37 -5.29 -14.41
N THR A 399 10.74 -5.13 -13.16
CA THR A 399 11.32 -3.89 -12.64
C THR A 399 12.82 -3.93 -12.85
N ASP A 400 13.23 -3.71 -14.09
CA ASP A 400 14.63 -3.70 -14.55
C ASP A 400 15.27 -2.30 -14.46
N ASP A 401 16.51 -2.19 -14.92
CA ASP A 401 17.26 -0.92 -14.93
C ASP A 401 16.50 0.20 -15.63
N ARG A 402 15.78 -0.11 -16.72
CA ARG A 402 15.01 0.91 -17.48
C ARG A 402 13.86 1.46 -16.64
N TYR A 403 13.19 0.59 -15.89
CA TYR A 403 12.14 1.02 -14.97
C TYR A 403 12.71 1.93 -13.87
N LEU A 404 13.86 1.55 -13.28
CA LEU A 404 14.51 2.33 -12.25
C LEU A 404 15.01 3.68 -12.77
N GLU A 405 15.66 3.70 -13.94
CA GLU A 405 16.10 4.92 -14.60
C GLU A 405 14.92 5.86 -14.90
N SER A 406 13.82 5.32 -15.44
CA SER A 406 12.60 6.10 -15.73
C SER A 406 11.98 6.72 -14.44
N ALA A 407 11.96 5.96 -13.34
CA ALA A 407 11.47 6.44 -12.05
C ALA A 407 12.33 7.57 -11.47
N ILE A 408 13.66 7.44 -11.56
CA ILE A 408 14.61 8.46 -11.08
C ILE A 408 14.49 9.70 -11.96
N GLU A 409 14.44 9.56 -13.28
CA GLU A 409 14.29 10.67 -14.22
C GLU A 409 12.99 11.44 -13.99
N ALA A 410 11.88 10.74 -13.70
CA ALA A 410 10.61 11.38 -13.38
C ALA A 410 10.67 12.18 -12.08
N LEU A 411 11.33 11.66 -11.04
CA LEU A 411 11.54 12.37 -9.78
C LEU A 411 12.45 13.59 -9.95
N ASP A 412 13.49 13.49 -10.76
CA ASP A 412 14.41 14.59 -11.04
C ASP A 412 13.72 15.72 -11.80
N ARG A 413 12.89 15.40 -12.81
CA ARG A 413 12.03 16.40 -13.49
C ARG A 413 11.11 17.17 -12.55
N LEU A 414 10.71 16.56 -11.43
CA LEU A 414 9.90 17.18 -10.38
C LEU A 414 10.73 17.95 -9.35
N ALA A 415 12.04 18.11 -9.58
CA ALA A 415 13.00 18.73 -8.66
C ALA A 415 12.97 18.10 -7.25
N PHE A 416 12.80 16.80 -7.18
CA PHE A 416 12.71 16.07 -5.91
C PHE A 416 14.08 16.02 -5.20
N PHE A 417 15.16 15.96 -5.96
CA PHE A 417 16.52 15.87 -5.44
C PHE A 417 17.21 17.23 -5.23
N ASP A 418 16.55 18.34 -5.57
CA ASP A 418 17.07 19.72 -5.40
C ASP A 418 17.05 20.22 -3.95
#